data_a7a424f0e9e6551a9c6b7606f936e516
#
_entry.id   a7a424f0e9e6551a9c6b7606f936e516
#
_cell.length_a   1.000
_cell.length_b   1.000
_cell.length_c   1.000
_cell.angle_alpha   90.00
_cell.angle_beta   90.00
_cell.angle_gamma   90.00
#
_symmetry.space_group_name_H-M   'P 1'
#
loop_
_entity.id
_entity.type
_entity.pdbx_description
1 polymer ?
#
loop_
_entity_poly.entity_id
_entity_poly.type
_entity_poly.pdbx_seq_one_letter_code
_entity_poly.pdbx_strand_id
1 'polypeptide(L)'
;MENKVNETGLEQMRSQLDALRRKLDSQQIVNDRLVRTAMQSRMGWIGRYVRFEEYLLLPLAVVVFLGLKLAIGLSWWFFAFTMALCVADVVADHKVNILAGSLWQGGSMVEVRRRLVRMKELRRRQLMMSFPVVAVWLAVLVLELLSCGIFGPGVPPVSEWRPAAFAGVVGGVVGTVAGLVASVAVVRKMQRTNDELIRQIDAFVAGD
;
A
#
# COMPACT_ATOMS: atom_id res chain seq x y z
N MET A 1 23.29 33.30 60.01
CA MET A 1 22.54 33.91 58.87
C MET A 1 22.84 33.27 57.52
N GLU A 2 24.03 32.72 57.30
CA GLU A 2 24.47 32.06 56.07
C GLU A 2 23.63 30.82 55.65
N ASN A 3 23.17 30.01 56.63
CA ASN A 3 22.40 28.79 56.33
C ASN A 3 20.99 29.09 55.70
N LYS A 4 20.34 30.16 56.10
CA LYS A 4 19.02 30.56 55.52
C LYS A 4 19.12 31.09 54.09
N VAL A 5 20.22 31.73 53.74
CA VAL A 5 20.46 32.22 52.38
C VAL A 5 20.75 31.06 51.40
N ASN A 6 21.45 30.02 51.88
CA ASN A 6 21.67 28.79 51.08
C ASN A 6 20.38 27.98 50.87
N GLU A 7 19.49 27.88 51.86
CA GLU A 7 18.22 27.14 51.74
C GLU A 7 17.28 27.83 50.76
N THR A 8 17.16 29.17 50.81
CA THR A 8 16.32 29.93 49.83
C THR A 8 16.90 29.84 48.41
N GLY A 9 18.22 29.81 48.25
CA GLY A 9 18.85 29.60 46.94
C GLY A 9 18.59 28.21 46.36
N LEU A 10 18.61 27.18 47.20
CA LEU A 10 18.31 25.80 46.81
C LEU A 10 16.83 25.59 46.44
N GLU A 11 15.92 26.22 47.17
CA GLU A 11 14.48 26.19 46.86
C GLU A 11 14.15 26.92 45.56
N GLN A 12 14.78 28.05 45.29
CA GLN A 12 14.65 28.75 43.99
C GLN A 12 15.19 27.91 42.85
N MET A 13 16.31 27.25 43.01
CA MET A 13 16.89 26.40 41.97
C MET A 13 16.03 25.15 41.71
N ARG A 14 15.44 24.55 42.74
CA ARG A 14 14.44 23.46 42.58
C ARG A 14 13.21 23.93 41.84
N SER A 15 12.65 25.09 42.20
CA SER A 15 11.49 25.68 41.54
C SER A 15 11.76 25.99 40.06
N GLN A 16 12.95 26.47 39.72
CA GLN A 16 13.36 26.71 38.33
C GLN A 16 13.56 25.41 37.55
N LEU A 17 14.14 24.37 38.16
CA LEU A 17 14.27 23.04 37.56
C LEU A 17 12.90 22.40 37.29
N ASP A 18 11.94 22.52 38.22
CA ASP A 18 10.60 22.00 38.04
C ASP A 18 9.82 22.77 36.96
N ALA A 19 10.03 24.06 36.85
CA ALA A 19 9.45 24.87 35.78
C ALA A 19 10.04 24.53 34.40
N LEU A 20 11.36 24.33 34.33
CA LEU A 20 12.06 23.86 33.13
C LEU A 20 11.59 22.45 32.72
N ARG A 21 11.48 21.54 33.68
CA ARG A 21 10.99 20.19 33.45
C ARG A 21 9.58 20.18 32.88
N ARG A 22 8.65 20.92 33.48
CA ARG A 22 7.28 21.10 32.96
C ARG A 22 7.26 21.69 31.55
N LYS A 23 8.14 22.65 31.26
CA LYS A 23 8.26 23.25 29.93
C LYS A 23 8.81 22.27 28.89
N LEU A 24 9.80 21.44 29.26
CA LEU A 24 10.31 20.37 28.41
C LEU A 24 9.26 19.31 28.14
N ASP A 25 8.56 18.82 29.17
CA ASP A 25 7.48 17.85 29.02
C ASP A 25 6.37 18.37 28.12
N SER A 26 5.98 19.63 28.26
CA SER A 26 4.97 20.26 27.41
C SER A 26 5.44 20.39 25.95
N GLN A 27 6.71 20.73 25.72
CA GLN A 27 7.30 20.79 24.37
C GLN A 27 7.40 19.42 23.72
N GLN A 28 7.76 18.39 24.50
CA GLN A 28 7.85 17.01 24.03
C GLN A 28 6.46 16.50 23.58
N ILE A 29 5.41 16.76 24.37
CA ILE A 29 4.03 16.40 24.01
C ILE A 29 3.58 17.11 22.71
N VAL A 30 3.88 18.39 22.56
CA VAL A 30 3.52 19.17 21.36
C VAL A 30 4.28 18.64 20.15
N ASN A 31 5.57 18.36 20.29
CA ASN A 31 6.41 17.83 19.23
C ASN A 31 5.96 16.43 18.79
N ASP A 32 5.65 15.53 19.73
CA ASP A 32 5.07 14.21 19.44
C ASP A 32 3.77 14.30 18.64
N ARG A 33 2.89 15.21 19.03
CA ARG A 33 1.61 15.47 18.33
C ARG A 33 1.82 16.00 16.91
N LEU A 34 2.76 16.92 16.72
CA LEU A 34 3.09 17.46 15.39
C LEU A 34 3.69 16.40 14.48
N VAL A 35 4.62 15.59 15.01
CA VAL A 35 5.23 14.47 14.27
C VAL A 35 4.16 13.46 13.85
N ARG A 36 3.26 13.07 14.75
CA ARG A 36 2.14 12.14 14.44
C ARG A 36 1.22 12.72 13.36
N THR A 37 0.85 14.00 13.46
CA THR A 37 -0.01 14.64 12.47
C THR A 37 0.65 14.72 11.09
N ALA A 38 1.94 15.04 11.04
CA ALA A 38 2.71 15.05 9.80
C ALA A 38 2.80 13.65 9.17
N MET A 39 3.05 12.63 9.98
CA MET A 39 3.07 11.24 9.53
C MET A 39 1.71 10.77 9.02
N GLN A 40 0.63 11.09 9.73
CA GLN A 40 -0.73 10.77 9.34
C GLN A 40 -1.10 11.40 7.99
N SER A 41 -0.73 12.66 7.77
CA SER A 41 -0.92 13.35 6.50
C SER A 41 -0.18 12.64 5.35
N ARG A 42 1.07 12.24 5.57
CA ARG A 42 1.88 11.50 4.58
C ARG A 42 1.32 10.12 4.24
N MET A 43 0.69 9.45 5.19
CA MET A 43 0.05 8.14 4.93
C MET A 43 -1.37 8.25 4.35
N GLY A 44 -1.99 9.42 4.40
CA GLY A 44 -3.36 9.61 3.93
C GLY A 44 -3.60 9.28 2.46
N TRP A 45 -2.56 9.39 1.61
CA TRP A 45 -2.66 9.01 0.21
C TRP A 45 -2.77 7.49 0.02
N ILE A 46 -2.16 6.68 0.91
CA ILE A 46 -2.23 5.21 0.87
C ILE A 46 -3.68 4.77 1.12
N GLY A 47 -4.35 5.35 2.12
CA GLY A 47 -5.75 5.07 2.37
C GLY A 47 -6.70 5.52 1.26
N ARG A 48 -6.34 6.59 0.52
CA ARG A 48 -7.09 7.01 -0.69
C ARG A 48 -6.89 6.03 -1.84
N TYR A 49 -5.67 5.53 -2.02
CA TYR A 49 -5.37 4.55 -3.05
C TYR A 49 -6.15 3.25 -2.83
N VAL A 50 -6.18 2.72 -1.60
CA VAL A 50 -6.94 1.50 -1.27
C VAL A 50 -8.44 1.69 -1.53
N ARG A 51 -9.00 2.84 -1.15
CA ARG A 51 -10.41 3.14 -1.47
C ARG A 51 -10.64 3.25 -2.98
N PHE A 52 -9.72 3.83 -3.73
CA PHE A 52 -9.79 3.88 -5.18
C PHE A 52 -9.78 2.48 -5.80
N GLU A 53 -8.94 1.57 -5.30
CA GLU A 53 -8.89 0.18 -5.72
C GLU A 53 -10.19 -0.56 -5.42
N GLU A 54 -10.71 -0.43 -4.21
CA GLU A 54 -11.93 -1.08 -3.75
C GLU A 54 -13.18 -0.57 -4.50
N TYR A 55 -13.33 0.76 -4.65
CA TYR A 55 -14.56 1.36 -5.18
C TYR A 55 -14.54 1.61 -6.70
N LEU A 56 -13.37 1.66 -7.32
CA LEU A 56 -13.26 1.92 -8.74
C LEU A 56 -12.66 0.75 -9.52
N LEU A 57 -11.50 0.25 -9.12
CA LEU A 57 -10.81 -0.79 -9.89
C LEU A 57 -11.53 -2.13 -9.83
N LEU A 58 -12.07 -2.53 -8.68
CA LEU A 58 -12.80 -3.79 -8.56
C LEU A 58 -14.09 -3.80 -9.41
N PRO A 59 -15.01 -2.80 -9.33
CA PRO A 59 -16.17 -2.73 -10.22
C PRO A 59 -15.78 -2.64 -11.70
N LEU A 60 -14.73 -1.88 -12.02
CA LEU A 60 -14.23 -1.78 -13.39
C LEU A 60 -13.75 -3.13 -13.91
N ALA A 61 -13.02 -3.91 -13.10
CA ALA A 61 -12.60 -5.26 -13.46
C ALA A 61 -13.81 -6.17 -13.74
N VAL A 62 -14.86 -6.10 -12.91
CA VAL A 62 -16.11 -6.86 -13.15
C VAL A 62 -16.70 -6.49 -14.52
N VAL A 63 -16.84 -5.20 -14.82
CA VAL A 63 -17.44 -4.74 -16.10
C VAL A 63 -16.57 -5.18 -17.28
N VAL A 64 -15.25 -5.01 -17.20
CA VAL A 64 -14.31 -5.37 -18.27
C VAL A 64 -14.34 -6.88 -18.53
N PHE A 65 -14.22 -7.71 -17.49
CA PHE A 65 -14.18 -9.16 -17.67
C PHE A 65 -15.54 -9.75 -18.03
N LEU A 66 -16.65 -9.16 -17.58
CA LEU A 66 -17.98 -9.52 -18.05
C LEU A 66 -18.17 -9.14 -19.51
N GLY A 67 -17.71 -7.96 -19.92
CA GLY A 67 -17.71 -7.53 -21.31
C GLY A 67 -16.89 -8.46 -22.21
N LEU A 68 -15.69 -8.84 -21.79
CA LEU A 68 -14.86 -9.82 -22.49
C LEU A 68 -15.54 -11.19 -22.57
N LYS A 69 -16.15 -11.64 -21.49
CA LYS A 69 -16.93 -12.88 -21.50
C LYS A 69 -18.04 -12.86 -22.56
N LEU A 70 -18.81 -11.77 -22.64
CA LEU A 70 -19.92 -11.65 -23.58
C LEU A 70 -19.43 -11.47 -25.02
N ALA A 71 -18.33 -10.75 -25.23
CA ALA A 71 -17.80 -10.44 -26.56
C ALA A 71 -16.98 -11.60 -27.18
N ILE A 72 -16.20 -12.32 -26.38
CA ILE A 72 -15.21 -13.32 -26.84
C ILE A 72 -15.64 -14.73 -26.46
N GLY A 73 -16.62 -14.89 -25.55
CA GLY A 73 -17.08 -16.20 -25.11
C GLY A 73 -16.21 -16.88 -24.06
N LEU A 74 -15.44 -16.11 -23.28
CA LEU A 74 -14.64 -16.64 -22.16
C LEU A 74 -15.45 -17.53 -21.24
N SER A 75 -14.84 -18.57 -20.66
CA SER A 75 -15.54 -19.49 -19.77
C SER A 75 -16.01 -18.81 -18.48
N TRP A 76 -17.13 -19.29 -17.91
CA TRP A 76 -17.59 -18.82 -16.60
C TRP A 76 -16.60 -19.16 -15.48
N TRP A 77 -15.87 -20.25 -15.64
CA TRP A 77 -14.84 -20.64 -14.71
C TRP A 77 -13.70 -19.62 -14.64
N PHE A 78 -13.21 -19.17 -15.82
CA PHE A 78 -12.15 -18.16 -15.89
C PHE A 78 -12.62 -16.82 -15.30
N PHE A 79 -13.86 -16.40 -15.59
CA PHE A 79 -14.45 -15.21 -14.99
C PHE A 79 -14.48 -15.29 -13.46
N ALA A 80 -15.02 -16.42 -12.91
CA ALA A 80 -15.09 -16.63 -11.47
C ALA A 80 -13.70 -16.66 -10.81
N PHE A 81 -12.73 -17.34 -11.44
CA PHE A 81 -11.35 -17.39 -10.99
C PHE A 81 -10.70 -16.01 -10.94
N THR A 82 -10.87 -15.19 -11.99
CA THR A 82 -10.34 -13.82 -12.05
C THR A 82 -10.98 -12.96 -10.97
N MET A 83 -12.30 -13.04 -10.77
CA MET A 83 -12.99 -12.28 -9.71
C MET A 83 -12.53 -12.70 -8.32
N ALA A 84 -12.32 -14.00 -8.08
CA ALA A 84 -11.80 -14.49 -6.82
C ALA A 84 -10.39 -13.95 -6.52
N LEU A 85 -9.51 -13.86 -7.53
CA LEU A 85 -8.18 -13.26 -7.39
C LEU A 85 -8.26 -11.76 -7.09
N CYS A 86 -9.11 -11.01 -7.81
CA CYS A 86 -9.31 -9.58 -7.55
C CYS A 86 -9.81 -9.32 -6.12
N VAL A 87 -10.79 -10.09 -5.66
CA VAL A 87 -11.30 -9.97 -4.29
C VAL A 87 -10.25 -10.34 -3.26
N ALA A 88 -9.46 -11.40 -3.52
CA ALA A 88 -8.38 -11.81 -2.61
C ALA A 88 -7.30 -10.73 -2.48
N ASP A 89 -6.95 -10.05 -3.56
CA ASP A 89 -5.97 -8.95 -3.57
C ASP A 89 -6.48 -7.75 -2.77
N VAL A 90 -7.72 -7.30 -3.02
CA VAL A 90 -8.38 -6.23 -2.27
C VAL A 90 -8.47 -6.56 -0.77
N VAL A 91 -8.83 -7.80 -0.40
CA VAL A 91 -8.89 -8.22 1.01
C VAL A 91 -7.50 -8.23 1.64
N ALA A 92 -6.46 -8.65 0.90
CA ALA A 92 -5.09 -8.64 1.39
C ALA A 92 -4.62 -7.20 1.65
N ASP A 93 -4.85 -6.29 0.70
CA ASP A 93 -4.52 -4.87 0.83
C ASP A 93 -5.31 -4.20 1.96
N HIS A 94 -6.59 -4.50 2.10
CA HIS A 94 -7.40 -3.99 3.20
C HIS A 94 -6.85 -4.42 4.56
N LYS A 95 -6.48 -5.69 4.74
CA LYS A 95 -5.88 -6.20 5.99
C LYS A 95 -4.56 -5.50 6.34
N VAL A 96 -3.69 -5.27 5.36
CA VAL A 96 -2.43 -4.55 5.56
C VAL A 96 -2.68 -3.09 5.94
N ASN A 97 -3.70 -2.47 5.37
CA ASN A 97 -4.01 -1.05 5.58
C ASN A 97 -4.87 -0.75 6.82
N ILE A 98 -5.67 -1.70 7.33
CA ILE A 98 -6.31 -1.58 8.65
C ILE A 98 -5.23 -1.41 9.73
N LEU A 99 -4.11 -2.14 9.63
CA LEU A 99 -2.96 -1.91 10.52
C LEU A 99 -2.48 -0.44 10.45
N ALA A 100 -2.53 0.20 9.28
CA ALA A 100 -2.13 1.60 9.13
C ALA A 100 -3.10 2.57 9.84
N GLY A 101 -4.40 2.31 9.80
CA GLY A 101 -5.42 3.15 10.47
C GLY A 101 -5.30 3.12 12.00
N SER A 102 -4.99 1.96 12.57
CA SER A 102 -4.82 1.77 14.02
C SER A 102 -3.49 2.28 14.58
N LEU A 103 -2.52 2.63 13.71
CA LEU A 103 -1.21 3.13 14.11
C LEU A 103 -1.28 4.42 14.92
N TRP A 104 -2.30 5.24 14.70
CA TRP A 104 -2.39 6.60 15.23
C TRP A 104 -3.30 6.74 16.45
N GLN A 105 -4.01 5.67 16.84
CA GLN A 105 -5.03 5.71 17.89
C GLN A 105 -4.50 5.51 19.32
N GLY A 106 -3.19 5.51 19.53
CA GLY A 106 -2.55 5.40 20.83
C GLY A 106 -1.37 4.42 20.81
N GLY A 107 -0.31 4.73 21.51
CA GLY A 107 0.88 3.90 21.61
C GLY A 107 2.16 4.74 21.62
N SER A 108 3.25 4.18 22.12
CA SER A 108 4.57 4.80 22.08
C SER A 108 5.09 4.86 20.64
N MET A 109 6.00 5.79 20.33
CA MET A 109 6.65 5.88 19.01
C MET A 109 7.37 4.57 18.63
N VAL A 110 7.87 3.84 19.64
CA VAL A 110 8.48 2.51 19.44
C VAL A 110 7.46 1.50 18.91
N GLU A 111 6.21 1.55 19.39
CA GLU A 111 5.16 0.67 18.90
C GLU A 111 4.73 1.03 17.47
N VAL A 112 4.62 2.32 17.17
CA VAL A 112 4.35 2.80 15.80
C VAL A 112 5.43 2.30 14.84
N ARG A 113 6.71 2.42 15.21
CA ARG A 113 7.84 1.88 14.44
C ARG A 113 7.70 0.37 14.18
N ARG A 114 7.42 -0.41 15.23
CA ARG A 114 7.26 -1.87 15.11
C ARG A 114 6.14 -2.25 14.14
N ARG A 115 5.03 -1.54 14.18
CA ARG A 115 3.90 -1.77 13.28
C ARG A 115 4.24 -1.39 11.84
N LEU A 116 4.95 -0.28 11.61
CA LEU A 116 5.42 0.12 10.27
C LEU A 116 6.37 -0.92 9.66
N VAL A 117 7.32 -1.44 10.44
CA VAL A 117 8.22 -2.51 10.00
C VAL A 117 7.44 -3.77 9.62
N ARG A 118 6.47 -4.18 10.47
CA ARG A 118 5.60 -5.32 10.17
C ARG A 118 4.78 -5.12 8.90
N MET A 119 4.25 -3.92 8.69
CA MET A 119 3.50 -3.57 7.48
C MET A 119 4.37 -3.65 6.22
N LYS A 120 5.62 -3.19 6.30
CA LYS A 120 6.61 -3.31 5.22
C LYS A 120 6.88 -4.78 4.87
N GLU A 121 7.05 -5.62 5.88
CA GLU A 121 7.29 -7.05 5.70
C GLU A 121 6.09 -7.78 5.08
N LEU A 122 4.87 -7.48 5.55
CA LEU A 122 3.65 -8.05 4.98
C LEU A 122 3.48 -7.67 3.51
N ARG A 123 3.70 -6.40 3.15
CA ARG A 123 3.67 -5.97 1.74
C ARG A 123 4.73 -6.64 0.89
N ARG A 124 5.93 -6.82 1.42
CA ARG A 124 6.97 -7.56 0.70
C ARG A 124 6.57 -9.01 0.44
N ARG A 125 5.99 -9.69 1.42
CA ARG A 125 5.48 -11.06 1.27
C ARG A 125 4.33 -11.11 0.26
N GLN A 126 3.37 -10.18 0.36
CA GLN A 126 2.28 -10.06 -0.60
C GLN A 126 2.81 -9.92 -2.03
N LEU A 127 3.74 -9.01 -2.26
CA LEU A 127 4.35 -8.81 -3.57
C LEU A 127 5.02 -10.07 -4.10
N MET A 128 5.78 -10.79 -3.25
CA MET A 128 6.41 -12.05 -3.64
C MET A 128 5.41 -13.14 -4.02
N MET A 129 4.23 -13.17 -3.38
CA MET A 129 3.17 -14.13 -3.72
C MET A 129 2.38 -13.68 -4.96
N SER A 130 2.18 -12.39 -5.16
CA SER A 130 1.41 -11.85 -6.29
C SER A 130 2.08 -12.12 -7.63
N PHE A 131 3.41 -12.08 -7.73
CA PHE A 131 4.12 -12.36 -8.98
C PHE A 131 3.81 -13.73 -9.59
N PRO A 132 3.99 -14.87 -8.88
CA PRO A 132 3.66 -16.17 -9.43
C PRO A 132 2.16 -16.33 -9.71
N VAL A 133 1.29 -15.73 -8.89
CA VAL A 133 -0.16 -15.78 -9.11
C VAL A 133 -0.53 -15.06 -10.41
N VAL A 134 0.01 -13.87 -10.66
CA VAL A 134 -0.21 -13.12 -11.90
C VAL A 134 0.36 -13.88 -13.10
N ALA A 135 1.52 -14.51 -12.97
CA ALA A 135 2.09 -15.32 -14.05
C ALA A 135 1.20 -16.52 -14.41
N VAL A 136 0.68 -17.24 -13.40
CA VAL A 136 -0.27 -18.34 -13.61
C VAL A 136 -1.56 -17.81 -14.23
N TRP A 137 -2.10 -16.71 -13.74
CA TRP A 137 -3.31 -16.10 -14.29
C TRP A 137 -3.13 -15.70 -15.75
N LEU A 138 -1.99 -15.10 -16.12
CA LEU A 138 -1.66 -14.76 -17.51
C LEU A 138 -1.58 -16.02 -18.40
N ALA A 139 -0.96 -17.09 -17.91
CA ALA A 139 -0.90 -18.36 -18.64
C ALA A 139 -2.30 -18.93 -18.88
N VAL A 140 -3.16 -18.92 -17.85
CA VAL A 140 -4.55 -19.38 -17.98
C VAL A 140 -5.35 -18.47 -18.93
N LEU A 141 -5.14 -17.15 -18.88
CA LEU A 141 -5.77 -16.21 -19.82
C LEU A 141 -5.38 -16.55 -21.27
N VAL A 142 -4.09 -16.77 -21.53
CA VAL A 142 -3.62 -17.14 -22.88
C VAL A 142 -4.26 -18.46 -23.34
N LEU A 143 -4.31 -19.46 -22.48
CA LEU A 143 -4.95 -20.76 -22.80
C LEU A 143 -6.45 -20.60 -23.09
N GLU A 144 -7.16 -19.77 -22.32
CA GLU A 144 -8.57 -19.46 -22.55
C GLU A 144 -8.78 -18.72 -23.87
N LEU A 145 -7.95 -17.74 -24.18
CA LEU A 145 -8.02 -17.02 -25.46
C LEU A 145 -7.76 -17.94 -26.66
N LEU A 146 -6.85 -18.89 -26.53
CA LEU A 146 -6.60 -19.90 -27.55
C LEU A 146 -7.79 -20.87 -27.67
N SER A 147 -8.41 -21.28 -26.58
CA SER A 147 -9.54 -22.20 -26.56
C SER A 147 -10.82 -21.58 -27.11
N CYS A 148 -11.03 -20.27 -26.94
CA CYS A 148 -12.18 -19.54 -27.50
C CYS A 148 -12.15 -19.42 -29.03
N GLY A 149 -11.11 -19.95 -29.70
CA GLY A 149 -11.04 -19.94 -31.16
C GLY A 149 -10.93 -18.55 -31.79
N ILE A 150 -10.44 -17.56 -31.03
CA ILE A 150 -10.21 -16.20 -31.55
C ILE A 150 -9.31 -16.21 -32.78
N PHE A 151 -8.42 -17.19 -32.86
CA PHE A 151 -7.48 -17.38 -33.95
C PHE A 151 -7.90 -18.48 -34.92
N GLY A 152 -9.10 -19.09 -34.78
CA GLY A 152 -9.54 -20.21 -35.58
C GLY A 152 -8.83 -21.54 -35.24
N PRO A 153 -9.06 -22.61 -35.98
CA PRO A 153 -8.36 -23.89 -35.79
C PRO A 153 -6.88 -23.75 -36.20
N GLY A 154 -6.04 -23.53 -35.23
CA GLY A 154 -4.64 -23.16 -35.38
C GLY A 154 -4.42 -21.67 -35.37
N VAL A 155 -3.28 -21.21 -34.82
CA VAL A 155 -2.92 -19.77 -34.82
C VAL A 155 -2.50 -19.38 -36.22
N PRO A 156 -3.29 -18.61 -36.98
CA PRO A 156 -2.89 -18.19 -38.33
C PRO A 156 -1.69 -17.24 -38.26
N PRO A 157 -0.91 -17.12 -39.34
CA PRO A 157 0.17 -16.14 -39.42
C PRO A 157 -0.39 -14.73 -39.21
N VAL A 158 0.42 -13.86 -38.54
CA VAL A 158 0.01 -12.50 -38.13
C VAL A 158 -0.57 -11.67 -39.28
N SER A 159 -0.12 -11.94 -40.52
CA SER A 159 -0.62 -11.31 -41.73
C SER A 159 -2.11 -11.56 -42.03
N GLU A 160 -2.68 -12.63 -41.47
CA GLU A 160 -4.07 -13.03 -41.69
C GLU A 160 -4.99 -12.62 -40.51
N TRP A 161 -4.42 -11.99 -39.48
CA TRP A 161 -5.20 -11.56 -38.32
C TRP A 161 -6.18 -10.46 -38.71
N ARG A 162 -7.42 -10.62 -38.27
CA ARG A 162 -8.37 -9.50 -38.37
C ARG A 162 -7.84 -8.30 -37.61
N PRO A 163 -8.02 -7.06 -38.11
CA PRO A 163 -7.52 -5.86 -37.44
C PRO A 163 -7.94 -5.75 -35.97
N ALA A 164 -9.16 -6.22 -35.64
CA ALA A 164 -9.65 -6.23 -34.28
C ALA A 164 -8.90 -7.22 -33.37
N ALA A 165 -8.53 -8.41 -33.87
CA ALA A 165 -7.74 -9.39 -33.12
C ALA A 165 -6.31 -8.87 -32.87
N PHE A 166 -5.69 -8.28 -33.90
CA PHE A 166 -4.39 -7.65 -33.78
C PHE A 166 -4.40 -6.50 -32.75
N ALA A 167 -5.37 -5.60 -32.83
CA ALA A 167 -5.54 -4.51 -31.87
C ALA A 167 -5.78 -5.03 -30.45
N GLY A 168 -6.55 -6.11 -30.28
CA GLY A 168 -6.80 -6.76 -29.00
C GLY A 168 -5.53 -7.32 -28.36
N VAL A 169 -4.70 -8.04 -29.13
CA VAL A 169 -3.43 -8.61 -28.66
C VAL A 169 -2.44 -7.50 -28.30
N VAL A 170 -2.25 -6.53 -29.17
CA VAL A 170 -1.35 -5.39 -28.92
C VAL A 170 -1.82 -4.59 -27.71
N GLY A 171 -3.11 -4.27 -27.64
CA GLY A 171 -3.71 -3.56 -26.49
C GLY A 171 -3.58 -4.35 -25.19
N GLY A 172 -3.77 -5.67 -25.23
CA GLY A 172 -3.58 -6.57 -24.09
C GLY A 172 -2.13 -6.59 -23.59
N VAL A 173 -1.16 -6.73 -24.49
CA VAL A 173 0.27 -6.70 -24.14
C VAL A 173 0.67 -5.34 -23.57
N VAL A 174 0.33 -4.26 -24.26
CA VAL A 174 0.64 -2.88 -23.80
C VAL A 174 -0.04 -2.59 -22.46
N GLY A 175 -1.31 -2.96 -22.31
CA GLY A 175 -2.05 -2.80 -21.06
C GLY A 175 -1.45 -3.60 -19.90
N THR A 176 -1.04 -4.84 -20.14
CA THR A 176 -0.35 -5.68 -19.12
C THR A 176 0.98 -5.06 -18.70
N VAL A 177 1.82 -4.65 -19.66
CA VAL A 177 3.10 -4.01 -19.35
C VAL A 177 2.90 -2.70 -18.58
N ALA A 178 1.98 -1.86 -19.04
CA ALA A 178 1.65 -0.60 -18.36
C ALA A 178 1.11 -0.84 -16.94
N GLY A 179 0.24 -1.82 -16.76
CA GLY A 179 -0.30 -2.23 -15.46
C GLY A 179 0.79 -2.72 -14.51
N LEU A 180 1.71 -3.57 -14.98
CA LEU A 180 2.84 -4.06 -14.17
C LEU A 180 3.78 -2.90 -13.77
N VAL A 181 4.11 -2.01 -14.70
CA VAL A 181 4.95 -0.83 -14.41
C VAL A 181 4.27 0.07 -13.38
N ALA A 182 2.98 0.35 -13.55
CA ALA A 182 2.21 1.15 -12.60
C ALA A 182 2.16 0.51 -11.21
N SER A 183 1.90 -0.81 -11.11
CA SER A 183 1.89 -1.55 -9.85
C SER A 183 3.25 -1.49 -9.14
N VAL A 184 4.34 -1.73 -9.86
CA VAL A 184 5.70 -1.62 -9.30
C VAL A 184 6.00 -0.19 -8.84
N ALA A 185 5.58 0.83 -9.60
CA ALA A 185 5.78 2.24 -9.22
C ALA A 185 5.02 2.60 -7.93
N VAL A 186 3.76 2.17 -7.81
CA VAL A 186 2.93 2.38 -6.61
C VAL A 186 3.55 1.69 -5.39
N VAL A 187 3.92 0.40 -5.51
CA VAL A 187 4.54 -0.34 -4.42
C VAL A 187 5.87 0.30 -3.99
N ARG A 188 6.73 0.70 -4.95
CA ARG A 188 7.97 1.43 -4.63
C ARG A 188 7.72 2.73 -3.91
N LYS A 189 6.72 3.50 -4.33
CA LYS A 189 6.33 4.75 -3.67
C LYS A 189 5.84 4.49 -2.25
N MET A 190 5.01 3.44 -2.04
CA MET A 190 4.56 3.04 -0.70
C MET A 190 5.72 2.63 0.21
N GLN A 191 6.67 1.85 -0.30
CA GLN A 191 7.85 1.44 0.46
C GLN A 191 8.73 2.62 0.83
N ARG A 192 8.99 3.55 -0.11
CA ARG A 192 9.76 4.78 0.18
C ARG A 192 9.09 5.63 1.25
N THR A 193 7.76 5.77 1.21
CA THR A 193 7.02 6.49 2.25
C THR A 193 7.19 5.83 3.62
N ASN A 194 7.11 4.49 3.70
CA ASN A 194 7.30 3.76 4.94
C ASN A 194 8.75 3.88 5.46
N ASP A 195 9.75 3.79 4.58
CA ASP A 195 11.17 3.91 4.96
C ASP A 195 11.50 5.31 5.48
N GLU A 196 10.94 6.33 4.84
CA GLU A 196 11.08 7.72 5.30
C GLU A 196 10.47 7.94 6.68
N LEU A 197 9.28 7.37 6.93
CA LEU A 197 8.62 7.45 8.24
C LEU A 197 9.41 6.71 9.32
N ILE A 198 9.92 5.51 9.03
CA ILE A 198 10.76 4.76 9.97
C ILE A 198 12.01 5.56 10.31
N ARG A 199 12.68 6.14 9.30
CA ARG A 199 13.87 6.97 9.50
C ARG A 199 13.59 8.20 10.36
N GLN A 200 12.46 8.86 10.17
CA GLN A 200 12.05 10.00 10.98
C GLN A 200 11.79 9.61 12.43
N ILE A 201 11.16 8.45 12.68
CA ILE A 201 10.96 7.93 14.03
C ILE A 201 12.28 7.58 14.69
N ASP A 202 13.20 6.93 13.95
CA ASP A 202 14.51 6.56 14.47
C ASP A 202 15.35 7.79 14.84
N ALA A 203 15.29 8.86 14.02
CA ALA A 203 15.95 10.12 14.32
C ALA A 203 15.34 10.82 15.55
N PHE A 204 14.03 10.73 15.72
CA PHE A 204 13.32 11.29 16.88
C PHE A 204 13.69 10.55 18.18
N VAL A 205 13.70 9.21 18.14
CA VAL A 205 14.01 8.38 19.31
C VAL A 205 15.51 8.45 19.69
N ALA A 206 16.41 8.70 18.71
CA ALA A 206 17.85 8.84 18.96
C ALA A 206 18.26 10.24 19.45
N GLY A 207 17.38 11.23 19.29
CA GLY A 207 17.60 12.62 19.74
C GLY A 207 17.07 12.92 21.16
N ASP A 208 16.35 11.95 21.76
CA ASP A 208 15.94 11.94 23.17
C ASP A 208 16.95 11.14 24.01
#